data_ffac19653ac0cf3880f874beecac6718
#
_entry.id   ffac19653ac0cf3880f874beecac6718
#
_cell.length_a   1.000
_cell.length_b   1.000
_cell.length_c   1.000
_cell.angle_alpha   90.00
_cell.angle_beta   90.00
_cell.angle_gamma   90.00
#
_symmetry.space_group_name_H-M   'P 1'
#
loop_
_entity.id
_entity.type
_entity.pdbx_description
1 polymer ?
#
loop_
_entity_poly.entity_id
_entity_poly.type
_entity_poly.pdbx_seq_one_letter_code
_entity_poly.pdbx_strand_id
1 'polypeptide(L)'
;ITNAGMHIKKNFVVNIDLENYFESISFARVYGIFKSKPFNFAHPAATVLAQLCTHNGKLPQGACTSPILANIASASLDKQLTQFAGRKKISYSRYADDITFSFNQRNIDIIKKNDDGSYSLSETIDNIISKNGFKINYDKFRVQTRNTRQSVTGLVVNDKVNINRRYIRITRSMIHRWTDDKLKYALLFATEKGYQAKDNNHAIQIFRNHIYGRLSFIKMVRGKDYPGYLKLMSYMSHNDPLKTQEGLRAMKETENFDVFICHASEDKKDIAIPIYDELTKLKISAFIDHVEIKWGDSLIEKINAALVKSKYVIAILSANSVNKEWPQKELRAVLASEISSGDVKLLTLLKKEDEEVVNLSLPLLSDKLYMVYDNNPEVVANNIKSLLQR
;
A
#
# COMPACT_ATOMS: atom_id res chain seq x y z
N ILE A 1 -7.23 10.32 3.95
CA ILE A 1 -7.26 9.79 2.56
C ILE A 1 -8.39 10.46 1.79
N THR A 2 -9.62 10.45 2.29
CA THR A 2 -10.81 11.03 1.63
C THR A 2 -10.59 12.49 1.24
N ASN A 3 -10.06 13.31 2.15
CA ASN A 3 -9.70 14.70 1.89
C ASN A 3 -8.73 14.83 0.68
N ALA A 4 -7.62 14.10 0.71
CA ALA A 4 -6.64 14.11 -0.39
C ALA A 4 -7.24 13.60 -1.72
N GLY A 5 -8.19 12.65 -1.66
CA GLY A 5 -8.86 12.09 -2.83
C GLY A 5 -9.64 13.11 -3.67
N MET A 6 -10.12 14.20 -3.07
CA MET A 6 -10.83 15.27 -3.78
C MET A 6 -9.92 16.14 -4.66
N HIS A 7 -8.61 16.09 -4.43
CA HIS A 7 -7.61 16.95 -5.06
C HIS A 7 -6.71 16.24 -6.08
N ILE A 8 -7.04 15.03 -6.48
CA ILE A 8 -6.26 14.27 -7.49
C ILE A 8 -6.42 14.84 -8.88
N LYS A 9 -5.38 14.70 -9.72
CA LYS A 9 -5.37 15.07 -11.15
C LYS A 9 -5.73 16.53 -11.40
N LYS A 10 -5.26 17.45 -10.56
CA LYS A 10 -5.49 18.89 -10.70
C LYS A 10 -4.25 19.60 -11.25
N ASN A 11 -4.46 20.67 -12.00
CA ASN A 11 -3.35 21.50 -12.50
C ASN A 11 -2.73 22.33 -11.38
N PHE A 12 -3.55 22.78 -10.44
CA PHE A 12 -3.13 23.58 -9.29
C PHE A 12 -3.68 22.99 -8.00
N VAL A 13 -2.83 22.92 -6.98
CA VAL A 13 -3.20 22.65 -5.58
C VAL A 13 -2.65 23.79 -4.74
N VAL A 14 -3.51 24.48 -4.02
CA VAL A 14 -3.20 25.63 -3.16
C VAL A 14 -3.44 25.23 -1.72
N ASN A 15 -2.41 25.31 -0.89
CA ASN A 15 -2.49 25.05 0.54
C ASN A 15 -2.35 26.35 1.32
N ILE A 16 -3.25 26.56 2.26
CA ILE A 16 -3.32 27.71 3.16
C ILE A 16 -3.37 27.14 4.59
N ASP A 17 -2.48 27.62 5.45
CA ASP A 17 -2.42 27.25 6.87
C ASP A 17 -2.94 28.43 7.70
N LEU A 18 -3.78 28.15 8.71
CA LEU A 18 -4.30 29.16 9.60
C LEU A 18 -3.38 29.34 10.82
N GLU A 19 -2.95 30.58 11.08
CA GLU A 19 -2.07 30.89 12.18
C GLU A 19 -2.79 30.71 13.52
N ASN A 20 -2.15 29.99 14.46
CA ASN A 20 -2.65 29.78 15.83
C ASN A 20 -4.14 29.34 15.86
N TYR A 21 -4.53 28.45 14.96
CA TYR A 21 -5.94 28.09 14.68
C TYR A 21 -6.79 27.85 15.94
N PHE A 22 -6.33 26.98 16.85
CA PHE A 22 -7.07 26.71 18.08
C PHE A 22 -7.12 27.93 19.01
N GLU A 23 -5.99 28.58 19.19
CA GLU A 23 -5.88 29.74 20.09
C GLU A 23 -6.61 30.98 19.57
N SER A 24 -6.91 31.08 18.27
CA SER A 24 -7.73 32.13 17.68
C SER A 24 -9.20 32.05 18.08
N ILE A 25 -9.63 30.89 18.63
CA ILE A 25 -10.99 30.66 19.07
C ILE A 25 -11.11 31.02 20.56
N SER A 26 -11.69 32.21 20.83
CA SER A 26 -11.84 32.72 22.17
C SER A 26 -12.93 32.01 22.99
N PHE A 27 -12.86 32.18 24.31
CA PHE A 27 -13.94 31.78 25.24
C PHE A 27 -15.32 32.30 24.79
N ALA A 28 -15.41 33.56 24.40
CA ALA A 28 -16.68 34.16 23.94
C ALA A 28 -17.27 33.41 22.73
N ARG A 29 -16.40 32.96 21.81
CA ARG A 29 -16.81 32.16 20.64
C ARG A 29 -17.29 30.77 21.04
N VAL A 30 -16.60 30.09 21.97
CA VAL A 30 -17.00 28.80 22.51
C VAL A 30 -18.30 28.92 23.31
N TYR A 31 -18.45 29.96 24.15
CA TYR A 31 -19.68 30.27 24.84
C TYR A 31 -20.85 30.47 23.86
N GLY A 32 -20.62 31.26 22.80
CA GLY A 32 -21.59 31.48 21.73
C GLY A 32 -22.08 30.20 21.06
N ILE A 33 -21.19 29.20 20.86
CA ILE A 33 -21.57 27.89 20.35
C ILE A 33 -22.61 27.22 21.28
N PHE A 34 -22.35 27.17 22.58
CA PHE A 34 -23.26 26.55 23.55
C PHE A 34 -24.56 27.31 23.70
N LYS A 35 -24.58 28.62 23.52
CA LYS A 35 -25.78 29.46 23.54
C LYS A 35 -26.66 29.35 22.32
N SER A 36 -26.05 28.97 21.16
CA SER A 36 -26.75 28.93 19.87
C SER A 36 -27.36 27.54 19.60
N LYS A 37 -28.24 27.49 18.60
CA LYS A 37 -28.73 26.19 18.08
C LYS A 37 -27.58 25.34 17.56
N PRO A 38 -27.59 24.05 17.76
CA PRO A 38 -28.70 23.21 18.31
C PRO A 38 -28.70 23.12 19.84
N PHE A 39 -27.69 23.62 20.55
CA PHE A 39 -27.53 23.42 22.01
C PHE A 39 -28.48 24.24 22.85
N ASN A 40 -28.60 25.55 22.61
CA ASN A 40 -29.47 26.47 23.33
C ASN A 40 -29.38 26.38 24.86
N PHE A 41 -28.17 26.16 25.42
CA PHE A 41 -28.02 26.07 26.88
C PHE A 41 -28.34 27.40 27.60
N ALA A 42 -28.88 27.34 28.82
CA ALA A 42 -29.02 28.49 29.67
C ALA A 42 -27.65 29.13 29.99
N HIS A 43 -27.64 30.43 30.34
CA HIS A 43 -26.42 31.18 30.59
C HIS A 43 -25.43 30.49 31.55
N PRO A 44 -25.87 30.01 32.75
CA PRO A 44 -24.91 29.38 33.68
C PRO A 44 -24.29 28.10 33.12
N ALA A 45 -25.09 27.24 32.47
CA ALA A 45 -24.60 26.00 31.87
C ALA A 45 -23.61 26.27 30.70
N ALA A 46 -23.94 27.20 29.80
CA ALA A 46 -23.07 27.56 28.70
C ALA A 46 -21.75 28.14 29.19
N THR A 47 -21.77 28.91 30.28
CA THR A 47 -20.54 29.49 30.89
C THR A 47 -19.65 28.39 31.44
N VAL A 48 -20.18 27.47 32.24
CA VAL A 48 -19.41 26.37 32.83
C VAL A 48 -18.81 25.47 31.72
N LEU A 49 -19.61 25.12 30.72
CA LEU A 49 -19.12 24.31 29.60
C LEU A 49 -18.00 25.02 28.80
N ALA A 50 -18.15 26.33 28.58
CA ALA A 50 -17.10 27.10 27.90
C ALA A 50 -15.83 27.19 28.75
N GLN A 51 -15.93 27.33 30.06
CA GLN A 51 -14.79 27.32 30.99
C GLN A 51 -14.07 25.98 30.98
N LEU A 52 -14.80 24.86 31.00
CA LEU A 52 -14.21 23.52 30.95
C LEU A 52 -13.48 23.22 29.61
N CYS A 53 -13.91 23.89 28.52
CA CYS A 53 -13.33 23.67 27.19
C CYS A 53 -12.25 24.68 26.82
N THR A 54 -12.02 25.72 27.60
CA THR A 54 -11.02 26.77 27.32
C THR A 54 -9.96 26.85 28.41
N HIS A 55 -8.76 27.25 28.02
CA HIS A 55 -7.66 27.55 28.94
C HIS A 55 -7.12 28.95 28.61
N ASN A 56 -6.94 29.80 29.64
CA ASN A 56 -6.53 31.19 29.46
C ASN A 56 -7.39 31.98 28.46
N GLY A 57 -8.72 31.74 28.45
CA GLY A 57 -9.66 32.43 27.58
C GLY A 57 -9.61 32.01 26.10
N LYS A 58 -8.92 30.91 25.75
CA LYS A 58 -8.75 30.39 24.39
C LYS A 58 -8.95 28.89 24.34
N LEU A 59 -9.24 28.36 23.16
CA LEU A 59 -9.34 26.93 22.93
C LEU A 59 -7.92 26.31 22.95
N PRO A 60 -7.62 25.37 23.88
CA PRO A 60 -6.27 24.81 24.01
C PRO A 60 -5.96 23.80 22.89
N GLN A 61 -4.71 23.78 22.44
CA GLN A 61 -4.22 22.72 21.57
C GLN A 61 -4.00 21.42 22.39
N GLY A 62 -4.48 20.30 21.86
CA GLY A 62 -4.30 18.97 22.49
C GLY A 62 -5.44 18.51 23.41
N ALA A 63 -6.42 19.35 23.74
CA ALA A 63 -7.61 18.90 24.46
C ALA A 63 -8.55 18.11 23.55
N CYS A 64 -9.21 17.07 24.12
CA CYS A 64 -10.10 16.19 23.35
C CYS A 64 -11.34 16.90 22.76
N THR A 65 -11.80 18.00 23.36
CA THR A 65 -12.92 18.82 22.90
C THR A 65 -12.56 19.83 21.82
N SER A 66 -11.29 20.25 21.76
CA SER A 66 -10.84 21.33 20.88
C SER A 66 -11.08 21.07 19.38
N PRO A 67 -10.86 19.86 18.82
CA PRO A 67 -11.10 19.64 17.39
C PRO A 67 -12.57 19.80 16.98
N ILE A 68 -13.49 19.33 17.82
CA ILE A 68 -14.94 19.43 17.55
C ILE A 68 -15.39 20.88 17.63
N LEU A 69 -15.04 21.59 18.71
CA LEU A 69 -15.41 22.98 18.90
C LEU A 69 -14.80 23.91 17.85
N ALA A 70 -13.56 23.64 17.44
CA ALA A 70 -12.91 24.36 16.37
C ALA A 70 -13.62 24.16 15.02
N ASN A 71 -14.08 22.95 14.71
CA ASN A 71 -14.86 22.68 13.50
C ASN A 71 -16.21 23.43 13.52
N ILE A 72 -16.91 23.46 14.67
CA ILE A 72 -18.18 24.18 14.81
C ILE A 72 -17.91 25.71 14.65
N ALA A 73 -16.88 26.22 15.32
CA ALA A 73 -16.49 27.62 15.18
C ALA A 73 -16.15 28.02 13.73
N SER A 74 -15.61 27.11 12.93
CA SER A 74 -15.25 27.34 11.54
C SER A 74 -16.38 27.11 10.54
N ALA A 75 -17.58 26.72 10.98
CA ALA A 75 -18.69 26.37 10.09
C ALA A 75 -19.09 27.53 9.13
N SER A 76 -19.04 28.78 9.61
CA SER A 76 -19.30 29.95 8.76
C SER A 76 -18.23 30.14 7.69
N LEU A 77 -16.95 29.97 8.04
CA LEU A 77 -15.83 29.98 7.12
C LEU A 77 -15.99 28.88 6.05
N ASP A 78 -16.24 27.65 6.46
CA ASP A 78 -16.43 26.50 5.56
C ASP A 78 -17.60 26.75 4.59
N LYS A 79 -18.71 27.31 5.08
CA LYS A 79 -19.87 27.65 4.24
C LYS A 79 -19.51 28.67 3.16
N GLN A 80 -18.81 29.76 3.52
CA GLN A 80 -18.43 30.80 2.58
C GLN A 80 -17.42 30.30 1.54
N LEU A 81 -16.38 29.54 1.97
CA LEU A 81 -15.38 28.99 1.07
C LEU A 81 -15.96 27.89 0.17
N THR A 82 -16.90 27.07 0.67
CA THR A 82 -17.59 26.09 -0.14
C THR A 82 -18.49 26.73 -1.20
N GLN A 83 -19.20 27.80 -0.86
CA GLN A 83 -20.02 28.55 -1.83
C GLN A 83 -19.16 29.22 -2.89
N PHE A 84 -18.03 29.82 -2.50
CA PHE A 84 -17.07 30.39 -3.43
C PHE A 84 -16.51 29.34 -4.39
N ALA A 85 -16.09 28.19 -3.87
CA ALA A 85 -15.54 27.08 -4.63
C ALA A 85 -16.56 26.46 -5.60
N GLY A 86 -17.79 26.25 -5.13
CA GLY A 86 -18.87 25.65 -5.92
C GLY A 86 -19.23 26.47 -7.15
N ARG A 87 -19.30 27.80 -7.03
CA ARG A 87 -19.57 28.72 -8.16
C ARG A 87 -18.52 28.64 -9.27
N LYS A 88 -17.30 28.25 -8.94
CA LYS A 88 -16.14 28.25 -9.84
C LYS A 88 -15.64 26.84 -10.21
N LYS A 89 -16.36 25.78 -9.83
CA LYS A 89 -15.98 24.36 -10.05
C LYS A 89 -14.59 24.00 -9.48
N ILE A 90 -14.29 24.53 -8.29
CA ILE A 90 -13.06 24.32 -7.55
C ILE A 90 -13.31 23.26 -6.49
N SER A 91 -12.37 22.35 -6.26
CA SER A 91 -12.42 21.47 -5.09
C SER A 91 -11.89 22.20 -3.87
N TYR A 92 -12.65 22.18 -2.78
CA TYR A 92 -12.30 22.77 -1.49
C TYR A 92 -12.35 21.72 -0.40
N SER A 93 -11.38 21.77 0.51
CA SER A 93 -11.43 21.01 1.75
C SER A 93 -10.66 21.73 2.86
N ARG A 94 -11.02 21.46 4.11
CA ARG A 94 -10.28 21.87 5.30
C ARG A 94 -10.06 20.67 6.23
N TYR A 95 -8.88 20.59 6.79
CA TYR A 95 -8.53 19.66 7.85
C TYR A 95 -7.86 20.43 8.98
N ALA A 96 -8.60 20.73 10.05
CA ALA A 96 -8.20 21.65 11.10
C ALA A 96 -7.80 23.02 10.53
N ASP A 97 -6.55 23.40 10.67
CA ASP A 97 -5.91 24.62 10.17
C ASP A 97 -5.52 24.57 8.68
N ASP A 98 -5.40 23.36 8.10
CA ASP A 98 -5.02 23.17 6.70
C ASP A 98 -6.21 23.33 5.74
N ILE A 99 -6.25 24.43 4.99
CA ILE A 99 -7.20 24.68 3.90
C ILE A 99 -6.55 24.30 2.57
N THR A 100 -7.27 23.58 1.73
CA THR A 100 -6.81 23.19 0.40
C THR A 100 -7.84 23.54 -0.66
N PHE A 101 -7.39 24.24 -1.71
CA PHE A 101 -8.13 24.42 -2.96
C PHE A 101 -7.40 23.69 -4.09
N SER A 102 -8.18 23.17 -5.05
CA SER A 102 -7.57 22.63 -6.26
C SER A 102 -8.46 22.80 -7.48
N PHE A 103 -7.84 23.09 -8.63
CA PHE A 103 -8.54 23.45 -9.88
C PHE A 103 -7.67 23.20 -11.12
N ASN A 104 -8.31 23.27 -12.29
CA ASN A 104 -7.65 23.04 -13.59
C ASN A 104 -7.51 24.32 -14.42
N GLN A 105 -8.33 25.33 -14.15
CA GLN A 105 -8.34 26.61 -14.89
C GLN A 105 -7.15 27.50 -14.47
N ARG A 106 -6.70 28.38 -15.37
CA ARG A 106 -5.56 29.30 -15.09
C ARG A 106 -5.97 30.63 -14.42
N ASN A 107 -7.17 31.13 -14.73
CA ASN A 107 -7.62 32.46 -14.26
C ASN A 107 -8.70 32.29 -13.21
N ILE A 108 -8.31 31.95 -12.00
CA ILE A 108 -9.22 31.79 -10.85
C ILE A 108 -8.78 32.76 -9.75
N ASP A 109 -9.75 33.49 -9.20
CA ASP A 109 -9.59 34.43 -8.10
C ASP A 109 -9.35 33.70 -6.74
N ILE A 110 -8.37 32.79 -6.72
CA ILE A 110 -7.77 32.22 -5.51
C ILE A 110 -6.32 32.67 -5.41
N ILE A 111 -5.62 32.70 -6.56
CA ILE A 111 -4.22 33.04 -6.63
C ILE A 111 -4.01 34.15 -7.72
N LYS A 112 -3.09 35.04 -7.46
CA LYS A 112 -2.59 36.03 -8.41
C LYS A 112 -1.14 35.65 -8.76
N LYS A 113 -0.82 35.60 -10.04
CA LYS A 113 0.55 35.40 -10.49
C LYS A 113 1.28 36.77 -10.44
N ASN A 114 2.40 36.82 -9.77
CA ASN A 114 3.25 37.98 -9.63
C ASN A 114 4.22 38.09 -10.83
N ASP A 115 4.83 39.25 -11.00
CA ASP A 115 5.76 39.54 -12.12
C ASP A 115 7.03 38.65 -12.05
N ASP A 116 7.45 38.27 -10.85
CA ASP A 116 8.57 37.35 -10.60
C ASP A 116 8.23 35.87 -10.87
N GLY A 117 6.99 35.58 -11.29
CA GLY A 117 6.50 34.23 -11.55
C GLY A 117 6.02 33.46 -10.32
N SER A 118 6.12 34.04 -9.12
CA SER A 118 5.55 33.52 -7.89
C SER A 118 4.02 33.66 -7.87
N TYR A 119 3.38 33.10 -6.85
CA TYR A 119 1.93 33.22 -6.65
C TYR A 119 1.64 33.81 -5.28
N SER A 120 0.72 34.75 -5.22
CA SER A 120 0.12 35.28 -3.99
C SER A 120 -1.34 34.88 -3.87
N LEU A 121 -1.89 34.90 -2.65
CA LEU A 121 -3.29 34.64 -2.41
C LEU A 121 -4.12 35.83 -2.86
N SER A 122 -5.35 35.57 -3.35
CA SER A 122 -6.26 36.65 -3.72
C SER A 122 -6.83 37.37 -2.49
N GLU A 123 -7.09 38.63 -2.60
CA GLU A 123 -7.74 39.44 -1.56
C GLU A 123 -9.13 38.89 -1.18
N THR A 124 -9.84 38.30 -2.14
CA THR A 124 -11.16 37.70 -1.90
C THR A 124 -11.10 36.60 -0.85
N ILE A 125 -10.13 35.67 -0.95
CA ILE A 125 -9.95 34.57 -0.01
C ILE A 125 -9.44 35.08 1.34
N ASP A 126 -8.47 35.99 1.31
CA ASP A 126 -7.95 36.59 2.53
C ASP A 126 -9.05 37.30 3.33
N ASN A 127 -9.88 38.11 2.67
CA ASN A 127 -11.02 38.81 3.27
C ASN A 127 -12.07 37.83 3.88
N ILE A 128 -12.33 36.69 3.22
CA ILE A 128 -13.24 35.68 3.77
C ILE A 128 -12.65 35.10 5.06
N ILE A 129 -11.37 34.74 5.06
CA ILE A 129 -10.71 34.16 6.22
C ILE A 129 -10.63 35.17 7.37
N SER A 130 -10.22 36.39 7.11
CA SER A 130 -10.07 37.43 8.11
C SER A 130 -11.42 37.85 8.73
N LYS A 131 -12.50 37.97 7.94
CA LYS A 131 -13.86 38.27 8.42
C LYS A 131 -14.41 37.18 9.32
N ASN A 132 -13.92 35.94 9.22
CA ASN A 132 -14.28 34.84 10.11
C ASN A 132 -13.38 34.75 11.35
N GLY A 133 -12.49 35.74 11.58
CA GLY A 133 -11.65 35.86 12.77
C GLY A 133 -10.42 34.95 12.74
N PHE A 134 -9.96 34.50 11.57
CA PHE A 134 -8.75 33.74 11.40
C PHE A 134 -7.68 34.52 10.67
N LYS A 135 -6.41 34.18 10.88
CA LYS A 135 -5.26 34.74 10.18
C LYS A 135 -4.55 33.69 9.35
N ILE A 136 -3.98 34.10 8.24
CA ILE A 136 -3.23 33.21 7.35
C ILE A 136 -1.75 33.22 7.75
N ASN A 137 -1.17 32.03 7.82
CA ASN A 137 0.27 31.84 7.92
C ASN A 137 0.87 31.87 6.50
N TYR A 138 1.33 33.04 6.06
CA TYR A 138 1.87 33.20 4.72
C TYR A 138 3.19 32.46 4.49
N ASP A 139 3.97 32.15 5.54
CA ASP A 139 5.21 31.35 5.43
C ASP A 139 4.92 29.92 4.98
N LYS A 140 3.72 29.42 5.28
CA LYS A 140 3.27 28.10 4.89
C LYS A 140 2.37 28.09 3.64
N PHE A 141 2.02 29.25 3.10
CA PHE A 141 1.25 29.36 1.87
C PHE A 141 2.00 28.73 0.69
N ARG A 142 1.35 27.86 -0.06
CA ARG A 142 1.97 27.14 -1.17
C ARG A 142 1.02 26.95 -2.34
N VAL A 143 1.52 27.24 -3.54
CA VAL A 143 0.88 26.90 -4.80
C VAL A 143 1.71 25.83 -5.50
N GLN A 144 1.10 24.68 -5.74
CA GLN A 144 1.74 23.52 -6.34
C GLN A 144 1.10 23.25 -7.69
N THR A 145 1.91 23.29 -8.75
CA THR A 145 1.46 23.00 -10.12
C THR A 145 1.59 21.52 -10.46
N ARG A 146 0.96 21.07 -11.54
CA ARG A 146 1.02 19.68 -11.99
C ARG A 146 2.45 19.18 -12.25
N ASN A 147 3.35 20.08 -12.65
CA ASN A 147 4.76 19.75 -12.94
C ASN A 147 5.59 19.57 -11.67
N THR A 148 5.05 19.94 -10.51
CA THR A 148 5.69 19.75 -9.21
C THR A 148 4.94 18.70 -8.40
N ARG A 149 5.55 18.25 -7.30
CA ARG A 149 4.86 17.34 -6.37
C ARG A 149 3.72 18.10 -5.68
N GLN A 150 2.49 17.65 -5.92
CA GLN A 150 1.31 18.15 -5.25
C GLN A 150 1.02 17.29 -4.01
N SER A 151 0.80 17.94 -2.87
CA SER A 151 0.54 17.28 -1.59
C SER A 151 -0.59 17.95 -0.82
N VAL A 152 -1.44 17.12 -0.21
CA VAL A 152 -2.56 17.53 0.66
C VAL A 152 -2.48 16.72 1.93
N THR A 153 -2.43 17.37 3.10
CA THR A 153 -2.31 16.70 4.42
C THR A 153 -1.23 15.61 4.44
N GLY A 154 -0.06 15.87 3.82
CA GLY A 154 1.07 14.95 3.76
C GLY A 154 1.02 13.85 2.69
N LEU A 155 -0.09 13.69 1.97
CA LEU A 155 -0.26 12.73 0.89
C LEU A 155 -0.04 13.37 -0.48
N VAL A 156 0.58 12.63 -1.40
CA VAL A 156 0.79 13.06 -2.79
C VAL A 156 -0.49 12.84 -3.59
N VAL A 157 -0.89 13.83 -4.41
CA VAL A 157 -2.19 13.82 -5.13
C VAL A 157 -2.08 14.07 -6.64
N ASN A 158 -0.89 14.05 -7.25
CA ASN A 158 -0.72 14.31 -8.68
C ASN A 158 -1.65 13.47 -9.58
N ASP A 159 -1.56 12.14 -9.51
CA ASP A 159 -2.36 11.23 -10.34
C ASP A 159 -3.33 10.39 -9.51
N LYS A 160 -2.92 9.98 -8.34
CA LYS A 160 -3.68 9.23 -7.35
C LYS A 160 -3.16 9.53 -5.96
N VAL A 161 -3.96 9.26 -4.92
CA VAL A 161 -3.49 9.38 -3.55
C VAL A 161 -2.30 8.44 -3.33
N ASN A 162 -1.19 8.99 -2.90
CA ASN A 162 0.08 8.27 -2.77
C ASN A 162 0.90 8.79 -1.58
N ILE A 163 1.91 8.02 -1.23
CA ILE A 163 2.88 8.34 -0.19
C ILE A 163 4.13 8.93 -0.83
N ASN A 164 4.76 9.88 -0.13
CA ASN A 164 6.04 10.42 -0.54
C ASN A 164 7.09 9.30 -0.65
N ARG A 165 7.84 9.26 -1.76
CA ARG A 165 8.92 8.27 -1.99
C ARG A 165 9.95 8.25 -0.86
N ARG A 166 10.22 9.40 -0.22
CA ARG A 166 11.13 9.50 0.94
C ARG A 166 10.62 8.67 2.12
N TYR A 167 9.29 8.66 2.36
CA TYR A 167 8.70 7.86 3.43
C TYR A 167 8.95 6.37 3.23
N ILE A 168 8.68 5.87 2.02
CA ILE A 168 8.92 4.45 1.65
C ILE A 168 10.41 4.11 1.76
N ARG A 169 11.31 5.01 1.31
CA ARG A 169 12.75 4.82 1.38
C ARG A 169 13.26 4.73 2.81
N ILE A 170 12.79 5.61 3.68
CA ILE A 170 13.13 5.58 5.12
C ILE A 170 12.60 4.28 5.76
N THR A 171 11.38 3.86 5.44
CA THR A 171 10.82 2.59 5.97
C THR A 171 11.69 1.40 5.54
N ARG A 172 12.11 1.34 4.27
CA ARG A 172 13.04 0.30 3.78
C ARG A 172 14.37 0.33 4.53
N SER A 173 14.95 1.49 4.74
CA SER A 173 16.20 1.64 5.50
C SER A 173 16.05 1.18 6.95
N MET A 174 14.92 1.47 7.60
CA MET A 174 14.65 0.99 8.97
C MET A 174 14.54 -0.53 9.03
N ILE A 175 13.86 -1.16 8.04
CA ILE A 175 13.78 -2.62 7.97
C ILE A 175 15.18 -3.22 7.74
N HIS A 176 15.99 -2.65 6.86
CA HIS A 176 17.37 -3.09 6.67
C HIS A 176 18.19 -3.01 7.97
N ARG A 177 18.09 -1.90 8.70
CA ARG A 177 18.73 -1.75 10.01
C ARG A 177 18.24 -2.78 11.03
N TRP A 178 16.96 -3.13 11.00
CA TRP A 178 16.38 -4.20 11.81
C TRP A 178 16.99 -5.57 11.51
N THR A 179 17.36 -5.84 10.26
CA THR A 179 17.96 -7.12 9.85
C THR A 179 19.46 -7.18 10.10
N ASP A 180 20.15 -6.05 10.11
CA ASP A 180 21.60 -5.92 10.31
C ASP A 180 21.94 -6.08 11.80
N ASP A 181 21.57 -5.11 12.62
CA ASP A 181 21.75 -5.13 14.08
C ASP A 181 20.57 -4.46 14.78
N LYS A 182 19.55 -5.26 15.08
CA LYS A 182 18.30 -4.74 15.68
C LYS A 182 18.48 -4.06 17.02
N LEU A 183 19.42 -4.53 17.87
CA LEU A 183 19.64 -3.94 19.19
C LEU A 183 20.30 -2.57 19.06
N LYS A 184 21.40 -2.49 18.31
CA LYS A 184 22.11 -1.23 18.06
C LYS A 184 21.20 -0.16 17.51
N TYR A 185 20.45 -0.49 16.44
CA TYR A 185 19.57 0.48 15.79
C TYR A 185 18.31 0.81 16.61
N ALA A 186 17.82 -0.12 17.45
CA ALA A 186 16.73 0.16 18.38
C ALA A 186 17.14 1.16 19.45
N LEU A 187 18.33 1.01 20.04
CA LEU A 187 18.88 1.95 21.03
C LEU A 187 19.11 3.33 20.41
N LEU A 188 19.73 3.40 19.23
CA LEU A 188 19.91 4.66 18.50
C LEU A 188 18.58 5.35 18.22
N PHE A 189 17.59 4.60 17.74
CA PHE A 189 16.25 5.12 17.47
C PHE A 189 15.56 5.66 18.73
N ALA A 190 15.63 4.91 19.83
CA ALA A 190 15.06 5.35 21.11
C ALA A 190 15.70 6.67 21.58
N THR A 191 17.03 6.78 21.51
CA THR A 191 17.78 8.00 21.86
C THR A 191 17.39 9.17 20.94
N GLU A 192 17.41 8.98 19.62
CA GLU A 192 17.07 10.04 18.66
C GLU A 192 15.63 10.57 18.80
N LYS A 193 14.72 9.72 19.28
CA LYS A 193 13.29 10.06 19.47
C LYS A 193 12.94 10.45 20.90
N GLY A 194 13.90 10.41 21.82
CA GLY A 194 13.66 10.73 23.22
C GLY A 194 12.80 9.69 23.97
N TYR A 195 12.73 8.45 23.47
CA TYR A 195 12.03 7.38 24.15
C TYR A 195 12.86 6.86 25.32
N GLN A 196 12.26 6.76 26.50
CA GLN A 196 12.87 6.12 27.68
C GLN A 196 12.61 4.61 27.59
N ALA A 197 13.56 3.86 27.05
CA ALA A 197 13.50 2.40 27.04
C ALA A 197 13.89 1.87 28.42
N LYS A 198 13.10 0.96 29.00
CA LYS A 198 13.35 0.34 30.31
C LYS A 198 14.53 -0.65 30.27
N ASP A 199 14.67 -1.35 29.17
CA ASP A 199 15.71 -2.32 28.88
C ASP A 199 15.88 -2.50 27.36
N ASN A 200 16.82 -3.37 26.97
CA ASN A 200 17.13 -3.66 25.56
C ASN A 200 15.93 -4.25 24.80
N ASN A 201 15.15 -5.11 25.43
CA ASN A 201 13.97 -5.72 24.80
C ASN A 201 12.87 -4.68 24.56
N HIS A 202 12.68 -3.77 25.49
CA HIS A 202 11.73 -2.67 25.34
C HIS A 202 12.18 -1.71 24.22
N ALA A 203 13.46 -1.40 24.09
CA ALA A 203 13.97 -0.62 22.95
C ALA A 203 13.70 -1.31 21.60
N ILE A 204 13.98 -2.62 21.53
CA ILE A 204 13.69 -3.43 20.34
C ILE A 204 12.20 -3.39 20.01
N GLN A 205 11.32 -3.50 21.00
CA GLN A 205 9.88 -3.48 20.81
C GLN A 205 9.37 -2.12 20.33
N ILE A 206 9.89 -1.01 20.87
CA ILE A 206 9.58 0.36 20.39
C ILE A 206 9.94 0.49 18.91
N PHE A 207 11.16 0.09 18.52
CA PHE A 207 11.61 0.19 17.13
C PHE A 207 10.80 -0.70 16.19
N ARG A 208 10.53 -1.95 16.61
CA ARG A 208 9.63 -2.89 15.90
C ARG A 208 8.26 -2.28 15.66
N ASN A 209 7.60 -1.78 16.70
CA ASN A 209 6.26 -1.20 16.61
C ASN A 209 6.25 0.03 15.70
N HIS A 210 7.31 0.84 15.72
CA HIS A 210 7.44 1.97 14.81
C HIS A 210 7.51 1.53 13.34
N ILE A 211 8.29 0.50 13.02
CA ILE A 211 8.36 -0.06 11.65
C ILE A 211 6.98 -0.57 11.21
N TYR A 212 6.29 -1.36 12.05
CA TYR A 212 4.95 -1.86 11.73
C TYR A 212 3.91 -0.74 11.59
N GLY A 213 4.00 0.31 12.40
CA GLY A 213 3.16 1.50 12.24
C GLY A 213 3.36 2.18 10.88
N ARG A 214 4.61 2.27 10.42
CA ARG A 214 4.92 2.80 9.09
C ARG A 214 4.41 1.90 7.95
N LEU A 215 4.53 0.58 8.10
CA LEU A 215 3.98 -0.39 7.15
C LEU A 215 2.45 -0.30 7.11
N SER A 216 1.80 -0.18 8.25
CA SER A 216 0.35 0.00 8.35
C SER A 216 -0.12 1.28 7.66
N PHE A 217 0.63 2.38 7.77
CA PHE A 217 0.34 3.61 7.03
C PHE A 217 0.47 3.41 5.50
N ILE A 218 1.49 2.68 5.04
CA ILE A 218 1.64 2.35 3.61
C ILE A 218 0.45 1.52 3.13
N LYS A 219 0.05 0.49 3.91
CA LYS A 219 -1.13 -0.33 3.64
C LYS A 219 -2.41 0.49 3.56
N MET A 220 -2.62 1.40 4.54
CA MET A 220 -3.79 2.26 4.60
C MET A 220 -3.93 3.14 3.35
N VAL A 221 -2.84 3.70 2.86
CA VAL A 221 -2.88 4.65 1.72
C VAL A 221 -2.89 3.93 0.37
N ARG A 222 -2.15 2.83 0.22
CA ARG A 222 -1.93 2.16 -1.07
C ARG A 222 -2.71 0.86 -1.25
N GLY A 223 -3.37 0.40 -0.20
CA GLY A 223 -4.06 -0.89 -0.17
C GLY A 223 -3.18 -2.06 0.26
N LYS A 224 -3.86 -3.12 0.69
CA LYS A 224 -3.22 -4.34 1.20
C LYS A 224 -2.44 -5.13 0.14
N ASP A 225 -2.82 -5.00 -1.14
CA ASP A 225 -2.26 -5.73 -2.27
C ASP A 225 -1.20 -4.90 -3.04
N TYR A 226 -0.80 -3.74 -2.50
CA TYR A 226 0.24 -2.92 -3.12
C TYR A 226 1.60 -3.66 -3.09
N PRO A 227 2.24 -3.94 -4.25
CA PRO A 227 3.47 -4.73 -4.32
C PRO A 227 4.61 -4.17 -3.46
N GLY A 228 4.73 -2.84 -3.37
CA GLY A 228 5.72 -2.20 -2.52
C GLY A 228 5.49 -2.42 -1.02
N TYR A 229 4.22 -2.52 -0.57
CA TYR A 229 3.87 -2.87 0.79
C TYR A 229 4.18 -4.35 1.08
N LEU A 230 3.71 -5.24 0.20
CA LEU A 230 3.92 -6.69 0.34
C LEU A 230 5.41 -7.03 0.43
N LYS A 231 6.24 -6.45 -0.45
CA LYS A 231 7.70 -6.66 -0.44
C LYS A 231 8.34 -6.19 0.87
N LEU A 232 7.97 -5.02 1.38
CA LEU A 232 8.51 -4.51 2.64
C LEU A 232 8.03 -5.31 3.85
N MET A 233 6.75 -5.71 3.86
CA MET A 233 6.15 -6.51 4.93
C MET A 233 6.74 -7.92 4.98
N SER A 234 6.90 -8.57 3.81
CA SER A 234 7.58 -9.87 3.70
C SER A 234 9.01 -9.81 4.24
N TYR A 235 9.80 -8.80 3.81
CA TYR A 235 11.17 -8.65 4.25
C TYR A 235 11.28 -8.40 5.76
N MET A 236 10.39 -7.57 6.33
CA MET A 236 10.31 -7.40 7.79
C MET A 236 9.97 -8.71 8.50
N SER A 237 8.99 -9.47 8.00
CA SER A 237 8.49 -10.69 8.64
C SER A 237 9.46 -11.87 8.57
N HIS A 238 10.30 -11.96 7.53
CA HIS A 238 11.38 -12.97 7.48
C HIS A 238 12.34 -12.84 8.66
N ASN A 239 12.58 -11.61 9.11
CA ASN A 239 13.58 -11.29 10.13
C ASN A 239 12.96 -10.96 11.50
N ASP A 240 11.63 -11.03 11.63
CA ASP A 240 10.92 -10.83 12.90
C ASP A 240 10.56 -12.18 13.53
N PRO A 241 11.05 -12.50 14.73
CA PRO A 241 10.71 -13.75 15.43
C PRO A 241 9.20 -13.85 15.74
N LEU A 242 8.54 -12.70 15.94
CA LEU A 242 7.10 -12.62 16.20
C LEU A 242 6.35 -12.34 14.89
N LYS A 243 6.27 -13.35 14.02
CA LYS A 243 5.59 -13.24 12.73
C LYS A 243 4.11 -12.88 12.88
N THR A 244 3.68 -11.82 12.20
CA THR A 244 2.26 -11.44 12.15
C THR A 244 1.54 -12.23 11.04
N GLN A 245 0.22 -12.41 11.15
CA GLN A 245 -0.58 -13.05 10.08
C GLN A 245 -0.45 -12.30 8.74
N GLU A 246 -0.42 -10.97 8.77
CA GLU A 246 -0.18 -10.14 7.58
C GLU A 246 1.22 -10.34 7.00
N GLY A 247 2.21 -10.52 7.85
CA GLY A 247 3.57 -10.83 7.44
C GLY A 247 3.67 -12.19 6.76
N LEU A 248 3.05 -13.21 7.33
CA LEU A 248 2.98 -14.54 6.73
C LEU A 248 2.28 -14.52 5.37
N ARG A 249 1.18 -13.76 5.24
CA ARG A 249 0.51 -13.53 3.97
C ARG A 249 1.44 -12.85 2.96
N ALA A 250 2.09 -11.76 3.35
CA ALA A 250 3.00 -11.02 2.47
C ALA A 250 4.19 -11.89 2.02
N MET A 251 4.71 -12.75 2.90
CA MET A 251 5.74 -13.73 2.54
C MET A 251 5.25 -14.66 1.42
N LYS A 252 4.09 -15.28 1.60
CA LYS A 252 3.50 -16.17 0.57
C LYS A 252 3.23 -15.45 -0.76
N GLU A 253 2.83 -14.18 -0.72
CA GLU A 253 2.52 -13.42 -1.94
C GLU A 253 3.77 -12.87 -2.65
N THR A 254 4.91 -12.76 -1.95
CA THR A 254 6.18 -12.24 -2.49
C THR A 254 7.23 -13.31 -2.70
N GLU A 255 7.00 -14.54 -2.26
CA GLU A 255 7.87 -15.66 -2.56
C GLU A 255 7.90 -15.89 -4.08
N ASN A 256 9.09 -15.69 -4.67
CA ASN A 256 9.38 -16.09 -6.03
C ASN A 256 10.22 -17.35 -5.95
N PHE A 257 9.79 -18.37 -6.65
CA PHE A 257 10.50 -19.64 -6.74
C PHE A 257 11.28 -19.72 -8.07
N ASP A 258 12.35 -20.47 -8.08
CA ASP A 258 13.01 -20.81 -9.35
C ASP A 258 12.11 -21.79 -10.11
N VAL A 259 11.49 -22.71 -9.42
CA VAL A 259 10.69 -23.78 -10.00
C VAL A 259 9.38 -23.99 -9.23
N PHE A 260 8.29 -24.12 -9.95
CA PHE A 260 7.01 -24.60 -9.44
C PHE A 260 6.72 -25.98 -9.99
N ILE A 261 6.35 -26.94 -9.13
CA ILE A 261 6.02 -28.31 -9.53
C ILE A 261 4.50 -28.50 -9.45
N CYS A 262 3.88 -28.65 -10.61
CA CYS A 262 2.46 -28.93 -10.79
C CYS A 262 2.26 -30.44 -11.00
N HIS A 263 1.39 -31.07 -10.21
CA HIS A 263 1.19 -32.51 -10.21
C HIS A 263 -0.24 -32.90 -9.84
N ALA A 264 -0.66 -34.10 -10.21
CA ALA A 264 -1.84 -34.74 -9.64
C ALA A 264 -1.56 -35.21 -8.20
N SER A 265 -2.59 -35.30 -7.35
CA SER A 265 -2.44 -35.69 -5.94
C SER A 265 -1.75 -37.05 -5.77
N GLU A 266 -2.05 -37.94 -6.69
CA GLU A 266 -1.55 -39.33 -6.73
C GLU A 266 -0.04 -39.41 -7.04
N ASP A 267 0.44 -38.45 -7.87
CA ASP A 267 1.85 -38.40 -8.30
C ASP A 267 2.76 -37.68 -7.31
N LYS A 268 2.17 -37.14 -6.22
CA LYS A 268 2.89 -36.33 -5.24
C LYS A 268 4.04 -37.04 -4.58
N LYS A 269 3.77 -38.24 -4.04
CA LYS A 269 4.77 -39.00 -3.26
C LYS A 269 5.85 -39.62 -4.13
N ASP A 270 5.47 -40.13 -5.30
CA ASP A 270 6.33 -40.93 -6.13
C ASP A 270 7.15 -40.11 -7.14
N ILE A 271 6.68 -38.91 -7.51
CA ILE A 271 7.34 -38.09 -8.52
C ILE A 271 7.67 -36.69 -7.99
N ALA A 272 6.69 -35.95 -7.48
CA ALA A 272 6.87 -34.52 -7.18
C ALA A 272 7.80 -34.27 -5.98
N ILE A 273 7.64 -35.05 -4.88
CA ILE A 273 8.49 -34.92 -3.69
C ILE A 273 9.94 -35.28 -3.98
N PRO A 274 10.27 -36.43 -4.63
CA PRO A 274 11.64 -36.77 -4.99
C PRO A 274 12.33 -35.70 -5.83
N ILE A 275 11.65 -35.08 -6.81
CA ILE A 275 12.19 -34.01 -7.62
C ILE A 275 12.42 -32.76 -6.76
N TYR A 276 11.50 -32.41 -5.89
CA TYR A 276 11.63 -31.29 -4.94
C TYR A 276 12.84 -31.45 -4.03
N ASP A 277 13.06 -32.64 -3.49
CA ASP A 277 14.18 -32.92 -2.60
C ASP A 277 15.53 -32.76 -3.32
N GLU A 278 15.65 -33.24 -4.58
CA GLU A 278 16.85 -33.06 -5.39
C GLU A 278 17.09 -31.59 -5.75
N LEU A 279 16.05 -30.84 -6.13
CA LEU A 279 16.17 -29.41 -6.37
C LEU A 279 16.65 -28.67 -5.12
N THR A 280 16.13 -29.06 -3.95
CA THR A 280 16.53 -28.46 -2.65
C THR A 280 18.00 -28.77 -2.32
N LYS A 281 18.49 -30.00 -2.57
CA LYS A 281 19.93 -30.35 -2.43
C LYS A 281 20.82 -29.47 -3.32
N LEU A 282 20.35 -29.14 -4.51
CA LEU A 282 21.04 -28.25 -5.46
C LEU A 282 20.88 -26.74 -5.12
N LYS A 283 20.23 -26.39 -4.00
CA LYS A 283 19.90 -25.02 -3.55
C LYS A 283 19.05 -24.23 -4.56
N ILE A 284 18.22 -24.92 -5.32
CA ILE A 284 17.22 -24.34 -6.22
C ILE A 284 15.93 -24.17 -5.41
N SER A 285 15.38 -22.96 -5.41
CA SER A 285 14.13 -22.71 -4.70
C SER A 285 12.96 -23.31 -5.48
N ALA A 286 12.37 -24.38 -4.95
CA ALA A 286 11.25 -25.05 -5.55
C ALA A 286 10.00 -24.96 -4.65
N PHE A 287 8.83 -24.96 -5.27
CA PHE A 287 7.55 -25.01 -4.58
C PHE A 287 6.69 -26.13 -5.16
N ILE A 288 6.14 -26.96 -4.26
CA ILE A 288 5.12 -27.95 -4.59
C ILE A 288 3.79 -27.41 -4.08
N ASP A 289 2.75 -27.41 -4.91
CA ASP A 289 1.43 -27.03 -4.45
C ASP A 289 0.91 -28.04 -3.41
N HIS A 290 0.69 -27.57 -2.18
CA HIS A 290 0.07 -28.38 -1.13
C HIS A 290 -1.47 -28.42 -1.26
N VAL A 291 -2.03 -27.59 -2.13
CA VAL A 291 -3.47 -27.60 -2.42
C VAL A 291 -3.69 -28.65 -3.50
N GLU A 292 -4.22 -29.79 -3.11
CA GLU A 292 -4.64 -30.83 -4.04
C GLU A 292 -5.52 -30.22 -5.14
N ILE A 293 -5.20 -30.55 -6.40
CA ILE A 293 -6.08 -30.23 -7.51
C ILE A 293 -7.35 -31.03 -7.31
N LYS A 294 -8.40 -30.36 -6.85
CA LYS A 294 -9.70 -30.98 -6.63
C LYS A 294 -10.51 -30.95 -7.94
N TRP A 295 -11.45 -31.86 -8.04
CA TRP A 295 -12.41 -31.87 -9.13
C TRP A 295 -13.10 -30.51 -9.22
N GLY A 296 -13.02 -29.85 -10.40
CA GLY A 296 -13.57 -28.51 -10.63
C GLY A 296 -12.59 -27.33 -10.50
N ASP A 297 -11.34 -27.57 -10.08
CA ASP A 297 -10.31 -26.50 -10.04
C ASP A 297 -9.77 -26.24 -11.45
N SER A 298 -9.67 -24.96 -11.84
CA SER A 298 -9.01 -24.57 -13.08
C SER A 298 -7.49 -24.70 -12.93
N LEU A 299 -6.93 -25.69 -13.63
CA LEU A 299 -5.47 -25.90 -13.67
C LEU A 299 -4.73 -24.69 -14.24
N ILE A 300 -5.35 -23.98 -15.17
CA ILE A 300 -4.77 -22.79 -15.82
C ILE A 300 -4.65 -21.62 -14.88
N GLU A 301 -5.64 -21.37 -14.05
CA GLU A 301 -5.49 -20.34 -13.03
C GLU A 301 -4.31 -20.65 -12.11
N LYS A 302 -4.10 -21.95 -11.78
CA LYS A 302 -2.96 -22.40 -10.97
C LYS A 302 -1.63 -22.29 -11.73
N ILE A 303 -1.57 -22.73 -12.98
CA ILE A 303 -0.36 -22.62 -13.82
C ILE A 303 -0.06 -21.15 -14.09
N ASN A 304 -1.03 -20.31 -14.42
CA ASN A 304 -0.81 -18.89 -14.63
C ASN A 304 -0.34 -18.18 -13.34
N ALA A 305 -0.91 -18.53 -12.18
CA ALA A 305 -0.44 -18.02 -10.90
C ALA A 305 1.00 -18.49 -10.58
N ALA A 306 1.34 -19.71 -10.96
CA ALA A 306 2.69 -20.28 -10.81
C ALA A 306 3.70 -19.63 -11.77
N LEU A 307 3.34 -19.41 -13.02
CA LEU A 307 4.16 -18.73 -14.03
C LEU A 307 4.50 -17.28 -13.64
N VAL A 308 3.62 -16.61 -12.89
CA VAL A 308 3.88 -15.27 -12.36
C VAL A 308 4.88 -15.28 -11.19
N LYS A 309 4.94 -16.41 -10.44
CA LYS A 309 5.73 -16.54 -9.21
C LYS A 309 7.01 -17.35 -9.36
N SER A 310 7.22 -18.01 -10.49
CA SER A 310 8.38 -18.86 -10.76
C SER A 310 9.03 -18.55 -12.09
N LYS A 311 10.33 -18.91 -12.23
CA LYS A 311 11.03 -18.83 -13.50
C LYS A 311 10.61 -19.95 -14.43
N TYR A 312 10.43 -21.14 -13.88
CA TYR A 312 9.98 -22.32 -14.61
C TYR A 312 8.84 -23.03 -13.86
N VAL A 313 7.96 -23.66 -14.62
CA VAL A 313 6.90 -24.53 -14.11
C VAL A 313 7.12 -25.94 -14.68
N ILE A 314 7.25 -26.94 -13.82
CA ILE A 314 7.25 -28.35 -14.22
C ILE A 314 5.82 -28.87 -14.13
N ALA A 315 5.26 -29.30 -15.24
CA ALA A 315 3.97 -29.98 -15.28
C ALA A 315 4.19 -31.50 -15.41
N ILE A 316 3.83 -32.26 -14.36
CA ILE A 316 3.93 -33.71 -14.36
C ILE A 316 2.70 -34.28 -15.09
N LEU A 317 2.98 -35.02 -16.18
CA LEU A 317 1.99 -35.68 -17.01
C LEU A 317 2.00 -37.18 -16.74
N SER A 318 0.88 -37.71 -16.26
CA SER A 318 0.65 -39.11 -15.93
C SER A 318 -0.77 -39.51 -16.31
N ALA A 319 -1.09 -40.81 -16.30
CA ALA A 319 -2.45 -41.29 -16.42
C ALA A 319 -3.39 -40.67 -15.37
N ASN A 320 -2.90 -40.38 -14.18
CA ASN A 320 -3.65 -39.73 -13.12
C ASN A 320 -3.98 -38.29 -13.45
N SER A 321 -3.04 -37.56 -14.08
CA SER A 321 -3.25 -36.14 -14.46
C SER A 321 -4.19 -36.00 -15.64
N VAL A 322 -4.17 -36.91 -16.59
CA VAL A 322 -4.93 -36.86 -17.85
C VAL A 322 -6.40 -37.28 -17.63
N ASN A 323 -6.67 -38.18 -16.73
CA ASN A 323 -8.05 -38.61 -16.40
C ASN A 323 -8.86 -37.56 -15.64
N LYS A 324 -8.25 -36.46 -15.18
CA LYS A 324 -8.90 -35.35 -14.47
C LYS A 324 -9.20 -34.22 -15.44
N GLU A 325 -10.08 -34.44 -16.45
CA GLU A 325 -10.58 -33.45 -17.43
C GLU A 325 -9.70 -32.20 -17.58
N TRP A 326 -8.57 -32.37 -18.25
CA TRP A 326 -7.74 -31.24 -18.68
C TRP A 326 -8.42 -30.59 -19.88
N PRO A 327 -8.91 -29.35 -19.78
CA PRO A 327 -9.47 -28.71 -20.95
C PRO A 327 -8.35 -28.44 -21.95
N GLN A 328 -8.38 -29.16 -23.08
CA GLN A 328 -7.39 -29.00 -24.16
C GLN A 328 -7.28 -27.55 -24.64
N LYS A 329 -8.38 -26.77 -24.58
CA LYS A 329 -8.38 -25.34 -24.88
C LYS A 329 -7.50 -24.49 -23.98
N GLU A 330 -7.36 -24.88 -22.76
CA GLU A 330 -6.65 -24.14 -21.72
C GLU A 330 -5.15 -24.39 -21.80
N LEU A 331 -4.71 -25.61 -22.01
CA LEU A 331 -3.30 -25.93 -22.27
C LEU A 331 -2.80 -25.23 -23.55
N ARG A 332 -3.65 -25.15 -24.58
CA ARG A 332 -3.38 -24.37 -25.81
C ARG A 332 -3.12 -22.88 -25.51
N ALA A 333 -3.88 -22.27 -24.60
CA ALA A 333 -3.72 -20.85 -24.27
C ALA A 333 -2.37 -20.58 -23.58
N VAL A 334 -1.90 -21.47 -22.69
CA VAL A 334 -0.59 -21.35 -22.05
C VAL A 334 0.53 -21.54 -23.07
N LEU A 335 0.44 -22.56 -23.92
CA LEU A 335 1.41 -22.81 -24.99
C LEU A 335 1.45 -21.68 -26.02
N ALA A 336 0.32 -21.10 -26.39
CA ALA A 336 0.24 -19.94 -27.27
C ALA A 336 0.86 -18.67 -26.66
N SER A 337 0.72 -18.49 -25.35
CA SER A 337 1.34 -17.39 -24.59
C SER A 337 2.87 -17.50 -24.59
N GLU A 338 3.43 -18.70 -24.46
CA GLU A 338 4.89 -18.93 -24.54
C GLU A 338 5.43 -18.65 -25.95
N ILE A 339 4.73 -19.09 -26.99
CA ILE A 339 5.10 -18.84 -28.39
C ILE A 339 5.11 -17.34 -28.70
N SER A 340 4.19 -16.57 -28.10
CA SER A 340 4.09 -15.13 -28.32
C SER A 340 5.15 -14.32 -27.56
N SER A 341 5.63 -14.82 -26.41
CA SER A 341 6.64 -14.14 -25.56
C SER A 341 8.09 -14.54 -25.88
N GLY A 342 8.30 -15.66 -26.55
CA GLY A 342 9.63 -16.21 -26.85
C GLY A 342 10.33 -16.87 -25.64
N ASP A 343 9.72 -16.85 -24.45
CA ASP A 343 10.27 -17.40 -23.22
C ASP A 343 9.62 -18.74 -22.88
N VAL A 344 10.38 -19.83 -22.96
CA VAL A 344 9.93 -21.19 -22.54
C VAL A 344 9.96 -21.27 -21.02
N LYS A 345 8.81 -21.23 -20.39
CA LYS A 345 8.68 -21.31 -18.91
C LYS A 345 8.01 -22.59 -18.42
N LEU A 346 7.19 -23.23 -19.27
CA LEU A 346 6.52 -24.48 -18.95
C LEU A 346 7.31 -25.69 -19.45
N LEU A 347 7.78 -26.51 -18.53
CA LEU A 347 8.52 -27.74 -18.78
C LEU A 347 7.59 -28.92 -18.53
N THR A 348 7.34 -29.71 -19.54
CA THR A 348 6.49 -30.89 -19.44
C THR A 348 7.33 -32.11 -19.09
N LEU A 349 6.94 -32.83 -18.03
CA LEU A 349 7.57 -34.04 -17.54
C LEU A 349 6.60 -35.20 -17.67
N LEU A 350 6.88 -36.14 -18.57
CA LEU A 350 6.00 -37.25 -18.89
C LEU A 350 6.47 -38.52 -18.14
N LYS A 351 5.59 -39.16 -17.37
CA LYS A 351 5.87 -40.43 -16.72
C LYS A 351 5.98 -41.53 -17.78
N LYS A 352 7.12 -42.22 -17.84
CA LYS A 352 7.46 -43.19 -18.89
C LYS A 352 6.40 -44.30 -19.07
N GLU A 353 5.89 -44.81 -17.96
CA GLU A 353 4.89 -45.88 -17.95
C GLU A 353 3.53 -45.47 -18.55
N ASP A 354 3.24 -44.16 -18.55
CA ASP A 354 1.95 -43.59 -18.97
C ASP A 354 2.02 -42.93 -20.35
N GLU A 355 3.14 -43.05 -21.09
CA GLU A 355 3.40 -42.34 -22.35
C GLU A 355 2.33 -42.57 -23.41
N GLU A 356 1.88 -43.80 -23.62
CA GLU A 356 0.82 -44.10 -24.59
C GLU A 356 -0.51 -43.45 -24.22
N VAL A 357 -0.90 -43.52 -22.96
CA VAL A 357 -2.18 -42.99 -22.45
C VAL A 357 -2.19 -41.45 -22.55
N VAL A 358 -1.08 -40.80 -22.23
CA VAL A 358 -0.96 -39.34 -22.26
C VAL A 358 -0.97 -38.85 -23.69
N ASN A 359 -0.24 -39.48 -24.61
CA ASN A 359 -0.19 -39.08 -26.02
C ASN A 359 -1.53 -39.23 -26.74
N LEU A 360 -2.31 -40.28 -26.40
CA LEU A 360 -3.67 -40.48 -26.91
C LEU A 360 -4.63 -39.39 -26.41
N SER A 361 -4.48 -38.96 -25.15
CA SER A 361 -5.38 -37.99 -24.51
C SER A 361 -5.03 -36.55 -24.81
N LEU A 362 -3.76 -36.25 -25.06
CA LEU A 362 -3.24 -34.90 -25.32
C LEU A 362 -2.42 -34.83 -26.61
N PRO A 363 -3.03 -35.00 -27.79
CA PRO A 363 -2.32 -35.02 -29.10
C PRO A 363 -1.52 -33.74 -29.39
N LEU A 364 -1.87 -32.62 -28.76
CA LEU A 364 -1.18 -31.33 -28.91
C LEU A 364 0.17 -31.25 -28.22
N LEU A 365 0.49 -32.18 -27.35
CA LEU A 365 1.81 -32.24 -26.71
C LEU A 365 2.83 -32.99 -27.57
N SER A 366 2.39 -33.68 -28.63
CA SER A 366 3.28 -34.36 -29.56
C SER A 366 4.26 -33.41 -30.27
N ASP A 367 3.88 -32.13 -30.43
CA ASP A 367 4.72 -31.10 -31.05
C ASP A 367 5.63 -30.36 -30.04
N LYS A 368 5.47 -30.59 -28.74
CA LYS A 368 6.32 -29.97 -27.71
C LYS A 368 7.33 -30.99 -27.19
N LEU A 369 8.60 -30.56 -27.12
CA LEU A 369 9.65 -31.35 -26.44
C LEU A 369 9.25 -31.53 -24.96
N TYR A 370 8.98 -32.77 -24.60
CA TYR A 370 8.81 -33.19 -23.21
C TYR A 370 10.01 -34.00 -22.73
N MET A 371 10.23 -33.97 -21.42
CA MET A 371 11.23 -34.84 -20.81
C MET A 371 10.52 -36.10 -20.27
N VAL A 372 11.03 -37.27 -20.62
CA VAL A 372 10.52 -38.55 -20.06
C VAL A 372 11.12 -38.74 -18.67
N TYR A 373 10.26 -38.99 -17.69
CA TYR A 373 10.63 -39.31 -16.33
C TYR A 373 10.74 -40.83 -16.16
N ASP A 374 11.95 -41.29 -15.96
CA ASP A 374 12.29 -42.72 -15.76
C ASP A 374 12.74 -42.96 -14.30
N ASN A 375 11.89 -42.57 -13.34
CA ASN A 375 12.13 -42.71 -11.90
C ASN A 375 13.48 -42.19 -11.39
N ASN A 376 14.09 -41.24 -12.12
CA ASN A 376 15.36 -40.59 -11.74
C ASN A 376 15.20 -39.08 -11.55
N PRO A 377 14.95 -38.63 -10.30
CA PRO A 377 14.74 -37.22 -10.00
C PRO A 377 16.02 -36.38 -10.14
N GLU A 378 17.22 -36.97 -9.98
CA GLU A 378 18.49 -36.25 -10.13
C GLU A 378 18.69 -35.70 -11.56
N VAL A 379 18.31 -36.49 -12.57
CA VAL A 379 18.40 -36.09 -13.98
C VAL A 379 17.52 -34.86 -14.24
N VAL A 380 16.30 -34.85 -13.69
CA VAL A 380 15.37 -33.71 -13.80
C VAL A 380 15.97 -32.48 -13.13
N ALA A 381 16.45 -32.62 -11.90
CA ALA A 381 17.02 -31.50 -11.14
C ALA A 381 18.27 -30.90 -11.81
N ASN A 382 19.16 -31.72 -12.37
CA ASN A 382 20.36 -31.26 -13.09
C ASN A 382 20.02 -30.54 -14.40
N ASN A 383 18.99 -31.01 -15.12
CA ASN A 383 18.50 -30.30 -16.32
C ASN A 383 17.93 -28.92 -15.97
N ILE A 384 17.15 -28.84 -14.90
CA ILE A 384 16.63 -27.54 -14.39
C ILE A 384 17.78 -26.62 -13.98
N LYS A 385 18.80 -27.13 -13.30
CA LYS A 385 19.98 -26.36 -12.93
C LYS A 385 20.68 -25.76 -14.16
N SER A 386 20.82 -26.55 -15.21
CA SER A 386 21.41 -26.10 -16.47
C SER A 386 20.59 -25.00 -17.16
N LEU A 387 19.25 -25.10 -17.09
CA LEU A 387 18.35 -24.07 -17.62
C LEU A 387 18.42 -22.76 -16.83
N LEU A 388 18.57 -22.85 -15.50
CA LEU A 388 18.68 -21.66 -14.63
C LEU A 388 20.01 -20.91 -14.75
N GLN A 389 21.04 -21.54 -15.33
CA GLN A 389 22.36 -20.98 -15.55
C GLN A 389 22.54 -20.34 -16.94
N ARG A 390 21.57 -20.53 -17.83
CA ARG A 390 21.48 -19.83 -19.13
C ARG A 390 20.85 -18.45 -18.95
#